data_e4c012ff69c4683ee8305998af82b673
#
_entry.id   e4c012ff69c4683ee8305998af82b673
#
_cell.length_a   1.000
_cell.length_b   1.000
_cell.length_c   1.000
_cell.angle_alpha   90.00
_cell.angle_beta   90.00
_cell.angle_gamma   90.00
#
_symmetry.space_group_name_H-M   'P 1'
#
loop_
_entity.id
_entity.type
_entity.pdbx_description
1 polymer ?
#
loop_
_entity_poly.entity_id
_entity_poly.type
_entity_poly.pdbx_seq_one_letter_code
_entity_poly.pdbx_strand_id
1 'polypeptide(L)'
;MNRFEVTTKIGCLSVTYKKRNKVLVCLNGAGLIPSYENFLPILEKLPSSIGYLTIDFPNTGRSPIHSQTGFNLDNLVEAVFEILKGLEISDYLLCVHSLSGVLALKLMSKPIKCQALIAIEPTTKNIMFADFSKNPYPEMEEQMRMIEECGPENYFKGLTQATFEPETDRLIWKLMEEKGLELEKQVPGFQISVNITAEDFDSLSLADNIPVFVFCQAYREKEYRDSEYCNSNTKLILGGNHHYLQWSESGKIAALIREL
;
A
#
# COMPACT_ATOMS: atom_id res chain seq x y z
N MET A 1 14.78 1.67 15.34
CA MET A 1 14.32 1.16 14.02
C MET A 1 15.33 0.16 13.54
N ASN A 2 14.90 -1.03 13.19
CA ASN A 2 15.74 -2.10 12.65
C ASN A 2 15.28 -2.41 11.23
N ARG A 3 16.24 -2.60 10.31
CA ARG A 3 15.98 -3.08 8.96
C ARG A 3 16.70 -4.40 8.78
N PHE A 4 16.00 -5.40 8.27
CA PHE A 4 16.53 -6.75 8.05
C PHE A 4 15.70 -7.50 7.00
N GLU A 5 16.20 -8.62 6.57
CA GLU A 5 15.50 -9.51 5.64
C GLU A 5 14.84 -10.66 6.38
N VAL A 6 13.64 -11.05 5.91
CA VAL A 6 12.91 -12.22 6.40
C VAL A 6 12.70 -13.18 5.24
N THR A 7 13.14 -14.42 5.42
CA THR A 7 12.90 -15.49 4.45
C THR A 7 11.47 -16.00 4.60
N THR A 8 10.73 -15.99 3.51
CA THR A 8 9.36 -16.49 3.40
C THR A 8 9.25 -17.50 2.27
N LYS A 9 8.08 -18.11 2.07
CA LYS A 9 7.83 -19.04 0.96
C LYS A 9 7.96 -18.41 -0.43
N ILE A 10 7.83 -17.08 -0.51
CA ILE A 10 7.95 -16.34 -1.78
C ILE A 10 9.31 -15.66 -1.95
N GLY A 11 10.28 -16.02 -1.13
CA GLY A 11 11.63 -15.45 -1.14
C GLY A 11 11.93 -14.55 0.06
N CYS A 12 13.08 -13.89 0.01
CA CYS A 12 13.50 -12.91 1.01
C CYS A 12 12.79 -11.58 0.82
N LEU A 13 12.22 -11.06 1.90
CA LEU A 13 11.57 -9.75 1.93
C LEU A 13 12.31 -8.80 2.87
N SER A 14 12.56 -7.58 2.41
CA SER A 14 13.11 -6.53 3.26
C SER A 14 12.01 -5.93 4.13
N VAL A 15 12.26 -5.87 5.43
CA VAL A 15 11.36 -5.28 6.41
C VAL A 15 12.02 -4.17 7.19
N THR A 16 11.27 -3.13 7.53
CA THR A 16 11.69 -2.11 8.48
C THR A 16 10.75 -2.15 9.67
N TYR A 17 11.29 -2.39 10.87
CA TYR A 17 10.52 -2.64 12.08
C TYR A 17 10.96 -1.78 13.25
N LYS A 18 9.98 -1.15 13.92
CA LYS A 18 10.11 -0.49 15.21
C LYS A 18 9.18 -1.17 16.19
N LYS A 19 9.72 -2.05 17.06
CA LYS A 19 8.92 -2.80 18.04
C LYS A 19 8.31 -1.87 19.08
N ARG A 20 7.00 -1.98 19.31
CA ARG A 20 6.21 -1.39 20.39
C ARG A 20 5.01 -2.30 20.66
N ASN A 21 4.26 -2.03 21.73
CA ASN A 21 3.05 -2.80 22.04
C ASN A 21 1.93 -2.59 21.02
N LYS A 22 1.81 -1.37 20.48
CA LYS A 22 0.88 -1.05 19.38
C LYS A 22 1.70 -0.92 18.09
N VAL A 23 1.35 -1.69 17.08
CA VAL A 23 2.09 -1.74 15.80
C VAL A 23 1.19 -1.36 14.64
N LEU A 24 1.66 -0.41 13.83
CA LEU A 24 1.10 -0.10 12.52
C LEU A 24 1.81 -0.93 11.46
N VAL A 25 1.08 -1.80 10.79
CA VAL A 25 1.59 -2.56 9.64
C VAL A 25 1.25 -1.79 8.36
N CYS A 26 2.26 -1.42 7.58
CA CYS A 26 2.11 -0.66 6.35
C CYS A 26 2.44 -1.52 5.16
N LEU A 27 1.50 -1.66 4.22
CA LEU A 27 1.67 -2.41 2.98
C LEU A 27 1.52 -1.47 1.77
N ASN A 28 2.53 -1.45 0.94
CA ASN A 28 2.61 -0.59 -0.23
C ASN A 28 1.76 -1.12 -1.39
N GLY A 29 1.37 -0.22 -2.30
CA GLY A 29 0.75 -0.55 -3.58
C GLY A 29 1.76 -1.09 -4.60
N ALA A 30 1.34 -1.14 -5.86
CA ALA A 30 2.22 -1.40 -6.97
C ALA A 30 3.25 -0.26 -7.12
N GLY A 31 4.48 -0.59 -7.55
CA GLY A 31 5.54 0.38 -7.79
C GLY A 31 6.86 0.00 -7.12
N LEU A 32 7.93 0.74 -7.45
CA LEU A 32 9.28 0.46 -6.98
C LEU A 32 9.66 1.24 -5.72
N ILE A 33 8.86 2.21 -5.30
CA ILE A 33 9.13 3.00 -4.09
C ILE A 33 9.20 2.08 -2.86
N PRO A 34 10.25 2.17 -2.05
CA PRO A 34 10.34 1.34 -0.86
C PRO A 34 9.24 1.70 0.15
N SER A 35 8.65 0.69 0.78
CA SER A 35 7.48 0.86 1.64
C SER A 35 7.72 1.80 2.82
N TYR A 36 8.91 1.75 3.43
CA TYR A 36 9.24 2.66 4.53
C TYR A 36 9.18 4.12 4.09
N GLU A 37 9.81 4.46 2.99
CA GLU A 37 9.83 5.83 2.46
C GLU A 37 8.45 6.26 1.99
N ASN A 38 7.67 5.37 1.40
CA ASN A 38 6.31 5.67 0.96
C ASN A 38 5.37 6.07 2.11
N PHE A 39 5.54 5.45 3.29
CA PHE A 39 4.76 5.77 4.48
C PHE A 39 5.47 6.74 5.44
N LEU A 40 6.69 7.18 5.15
CA LEU A 40 7.48 8.06 6.01
C LEU A 40 6.73 9.30 6.50
N PRO A 41 5.97 10.03 5.65
CA PRO A 41 5.23 11.20 6.09
C PRO A 41 4.19 10.92 7.20
N ILE A 42 3.66 9.69 7.26
CA ILE A 42 2.80 9.24 8.37
C ILE A 42 3.65 8.82 9.56
N LEU A 43 4.67 7.99 9.33
CA LEU A 43 5.49 7.37 10.37
C LEU A 43 6.22 8.39 11.26
N GLU A 44 6.67 9.51 10.67
CA GLU A 44 7.32 10.61 11.39
C GLU A 44 6.38 11.38 12.31
N LYS A 45 5.07 11.37 12.02
CA LYS A 45 4.05 12.02 12.82
C LYS A 45 3.46 11.13 13.92
N LEU A 46 3.86 9.85 13.98
CA LEU A 46 3.40 8.94 15.01
C LEU A 46 4.14 9.18 16.35
N PRO A 47 3.44 9.07 17.49
CA PRO A 47 4.09 9.13 18.79
C PRO A 47 5.07 7.98 18.97
N SER A 48 6.08 8.19 19.81
CA SER A 48 7.13 7.19 20.07
C SER A 48 6.61 5.87 20.65
N SER A 49 5.41 5.87 21.23
CA SER A 49 4.71 4.71 21.76
C SER A 49 4.14 3.77 20.72
N ILE A 50 3.97 4.22 19.47
CA ILE A 50 3.50 3.41 18.36
C ILE A 50 4.70 2.89 17.58
N GLY A 51 4.74 1.57 17.39
CA GLY A 51 5.66 0.89 16.49
C GLY A 51 5.12 0.82 15.08
N TYR A 52 5.95 0.36 14.15
CA TYR A 52 5.52 0.11 12.80
C TYR A 52 6.30 -1.04 12.17
N LEU A 53 5.69 -1.67 11.21
CA LEU A 53 6.27 -2.66 10.31
C LEU A 53 5.95 -2.24 8.88
N THR A 54 6.98 -2.05 8.05
CA THR A 54 6.83 -1.88 6.61
C THR A 54 7.49 -3.05 5.91
N ILE A 55 6.89 -3.54 4.83
CA ILE A 55 7.34 -4.71 4.08
C ILE A 55 7.49 -4.31 2.61
N ASP A 56 8.69 -4.48 2.07
CA ASP A 56 8.90 -4.38 0.63
C ASP A 56 8.55 -5.73 0.00
N PHE A 57 7.58 -5.75 -0.92
CA PHE A 57 7.20 -6.99 -1.61
C PHE A 57 8.30 -7.48 -2.55
N PRO A 58 8.24 -8.74 -3.04
CA PRO A 58 9.24 -9.24 -3.97
C PRO A 58 9.43 -8.31 -5.15
N ASN A 59 10.66 -8.10 -5.56
CA ASN A 59 11.02 -7.25 -6.71
C ASN A 59 10.71 -5.76 -6.52
N THR A 60 10.39 -5.32 -5.31
CA THR A 60 10.14 -3.90 -5.01
C THR A 60 11.06 -3.39 -3.90
N GLY A 61 11.21 -2.08 -3.83
CA GLY A 61 11.97 -1.43 -2.78
C GLY A 61 13.35 -2.06 -2.56
N ARG A 62 13.61 -2.49 -1.34
CA ARG A 62 14.89 -3.12 -0.94
C ARG A 62 14.86 -4.64 -0.94
N SER A 63 13.72 -5.26 -1.21
CA SER A 63 13.66 -6.72 -1.32
C SER A 63 14.52 -7.23 -2.48
N PRO A 64 15.23 -8.36 -2.32
CA PRO A 64 16.02 -8.94 -3.40
C PRO A 64 15.18 -9.22 -4.65
N ILE A 65 15.86 -9.27 -5.79
CA ILE A 65 15.22 -9.69 -7.04
C ILE A 65 14.91 -11.18 -6.97
N HIS A 66 13.70 -11.51 -7.36
CA HIS A 66 13.20 -12.86 -7.49
C HIS A 66 12.85 -13.15 -8.95
N SER A 67 13.26 -14.30 -9.45
CA SER A 67 13.03 -14.69 -10.85
C SER A 67 11.55 -14.91 -11.19
N GLN A 68 10.71 -15.15 -10.18
CA GLN A 68 9.27 -15.26 -10.37
C GLN A 68 8.67 -13.87 -10.64
N THR A 69 7.93 -13.73 -11.72
CA THR A 69 7.40 -12.46 -12.20
C THR A 69 5.96 -12.18 -11.74
N GLY A 70 5.23 -13.20 -11.31
CA GLY A 70 3.87 -13.06 -10.82
C GLY A 70 3.69 -13.77 -9.47
N PHE A 71 3.01 -13.11 -8.55
CA PHE A 71 2.68 -13.67 -7.25
C PHE A 71 1.17 -13.74 -7.13
N ASN A 72 0.64 -14.86 -6.64
CA ASN A 72 -0.78 -14.92 -6.32
C ASN A 72 -1.04 -14.25 -4.97
N LEU A 73 -2.28 -13.84 -4.78
CA LEU A 73 -2.74 -13.14 -3.57
C LEU A 73 -2.46 -13.97 -2.31
N ASP A 74 -2.71 -15.28 -2.35
CA ASP A 74 -2.52 -16.18 -1.22
C ASP A 74 -1.09 -16.22 -0.73
N ASN A 75 -0.15 -16.33 -1.64
CA ASN A 75 1.26 -16.42 -1.31
C ASN A 75 1.77 -15.12 -0.69
N LEU A 76 1.32 -13.95 -1.19
CA LEU A 76 1.67 -12.66 -0.62
C LEU A 76 1.08 -12.49 0.78
N VAL A 77 -0.18 -12.84 0.97
CA VAL A 77 -0.84 -12.78 2.28
C VAL A 77 -0.18 -13.71 3.28
N GLU A 78 0.16 -14.93 2.86
CA GLU A 78 0.84 -15.90 3.74
C GLU A 78 2.23 -15.39 4.16
N ALA A 79 2.99 -14.79 3.25
CA ALA A 79 4.28 -14.21 3.58
C ALA A 79 4.17 -13.08 4.61
N VAL A 80 3.20 -12.18 4.47
CA VAL A 80 2.93 -11.14 5.48
C VAL A 80 2.54 -11.77 6.82
N PHE A 81 1.67 -12.77 6.81
CA PHE A 81 1.24 -13.48 8.01
C PHE A 81 2.42 -14.20 8.72
N GLU A 82 3.31 -14.86 7.96
CA GLU A 82 4.54 -15.49 8.48
C GLU A 82 5.45 -14.45 9.15
N ILE A 83 5.60 -13.25 8.55
CA ILE A 83 6.38 -12.14 9.13
C ILE A 83 5.75 -11.68 10.45
N LEU A 84 4.44 -11.45 10.48
CA LEU A 84 3.73 -11.04 11.71
C LEU A 84 3.93 -12.05 12.84
N LYS A 85 3.78 -13.35 12.54
CA LYS A 85 4.03 -14.44 13.49
C LYS A 85 5.48 -14.47 13.99
N GLY A 86 6.44 -14.40 13.06
CA GLY A 86 7.87 -14.43 13.39
C GLY A 86 8.32 -13.25 14.25
N LEU A 87 7.64 -12.11 14.14
CA LEU A 87 7.87 -10.92 14.96
C LEU A 87 7.03 -10.88 16.23
N GLU A 88 6.26 -11.94 16.52
CA GLU A 88 5.37 -12.05 17.68
C GLU A 88 4.34 -10.91 17.80
N ILE A 89 3.85 -10.43 16.65
CA ILE A 89 2.82 -9.41 16.60
C ILE A 89 1.46 -10.10 16.78
N SER A 90 0.85 -9.91 17.95
CA SER A 90 -0.43 -10.54 18.34
C SER A 90 -1.65 -9.77 17.83
N ASP A 91 -1.51 -8.46 17.69
CA ASP A 91 -2.53 -7.56 17.16
C ASP A 91 -1.85 -6.34 16.50
N TYR A 92 -2.57 -5.72 15.55
CA TYR A 92 -2.01 -4.62 14.75
C TYR A 92 -3.08 -3.70 14.20
N LEU A 93 -2.69 -2.48 13.85
CA LEU A 93 -3.40 -1.60 12.93
C LEU A 93 -2.85 -1.84 11.52
N LEU A 94 -3.72 -1.92 10.53
CA LEU A 94 -3.32 -2.15 9.13
C LEU A 94 -3.50 -0.88 8.31
N CYS A 95 -2.42 -0.39 7.72
CA CYS A 95 -2.43 0.75 6.81
C CYS A 95 -1.98 0.30 5.42
N VAL A 96 -2.83 0.42 4.44
CA VAL A 96 -2.57 -0.09 3.09
C VAL A 96 -2.79 0.98 2.04
N HIS A 97 -2.01 0.90 0.97
CA HIS A 97 -2.15 1.78 -0.19
C HIS A 97 -2.44 0.97 -1.46
N SER A 98 -3.41 1.45 -2.25
CA SER A 98 -3.66 0.94 -3.61
C SER A 98 -3.88 -0.58 -3.64
N LEU A 99 -3.10 -1.32 -4.43
CA LEU A 99 -3.20 -2.77 -4.63
C LEU A 99 -3.16 -3.58 -3.32
N SER A 100 -2.43 -3.12 -2.31
CA SER A 100 -2.40 -3.80 -1.00
C SER A 100 -3.72 -3.76 -0.25
N GLY A 101 -4.70 -2.98 -0.69
CA GLY A 101 -6.07 -3.07 -0.19
C GLY A 101 -6.64 -4.48 -0.34
N VAL A 102 -6.42 -5.12 -1.49
CA VAL A 102 -6.91 -6.48 -1.74
C VAL A 102 -6.22 -7.50 -0.83
N LEU A 103 -4.91 -7.33 -0.60
CA LEU A 103 -4.17 -8.16 0.36
C LEU A 103 -4.73 -7.99 1.77
N ALA A 104 -5.10 -6.75 2.15
CA ALA A 104 -5.64 -6.45 3.48
C ALA A 104 -6.94 -7.23 3.75
N LEU A 105 -7.88 -7.24 2.81
CA LEU A 105 -9.14 -7.97 2.95
C LEU A 105 -8.88 -9.45 3.28
N LYS A 106 -7.94 -10.08 2.58
CA LYS A 106 -7.61 -11.49 2.82
C LYS A 106 -6.75 -11.70 4.07
N LEU A 107 -5.82 -10.78 4.37
CA LEU A 107 -4.97 -10.85 5.56
C LEU A 107 -5.79 -10.78 6.85
N MET A 108 -6.86 -9.98 6.87
CA MET A 108 -7.74 -9.85 8.04
C MET A 108 -8.51 -11.13 8.39
N SER A 109 -8.58 -12.11 7.49
CA SER A 109 -9.14 -13.44 7.79
C SER A 109 -8.17 -14.36 8.54
N LYS A 110 -6.88 -13.97 8.66
CA LYS A 110 -5.87 -14.76 9.38
C LYS A 110 -6.04 -14.64 10.90
N PRO A 111 -5.60 -15.62 11.69
CA PRO A 111 -5.80 -15.67 13.14
C PRO A 111 -4.82 -14.74 13.92
N ILE A 112 -4.60 -13.54 13.42
CA ILE A 112 -3.95 -12.43 14.12
C ILE A 112 -4.91 -11.24 14.07
N LYS A 113 -5.17 -10.60 15.20
CA LYS A 113 -6.21 -9.59 15.32
C LYS A 113 -5.82 -8.29 14.62
N CYS A 114 -6.48 -7.96 13.51
CA CYS A 114 -6.48 -6.60 12.97
C CYS A 114 -7.45 -5.75 13.80
N GLN A 115 -6.96 -4.67 14.41
CA GLN A 115 -7.76 -3.77 15.26
C GLN A 115 -8.54 -2.75 14.43
N ALA A 116 -7.96 -2.27 13.33
CA ALA A 116 -8.60 -1.39 12.37
C ALA A 116 -7.86 -1.42 11.03
N LEU A 117 -8.61 -1.15 9.95
CA LEU A 117 -8.08 -0.97 8.60
C LEU A 117 -8.07 0.52 8.24
N ILE A 118 -6.92 1.04 7.85
CA ILE A 118 -6.73 2.35 7.22
C ILE A 118 -6.35 2.10 5.77
N ALA A 119 -7.30 2.25 4.85
CA ALA A 119 -7.11 1.98 3.44
C ALA A 119 -6.99 3.30 2.67
N ILE A 120 -5.90 3.47 1.94
CA ILE A 120 -5.58 4.70 1.21
C ILE A 120 -5.71 4.40 -0.28
N GLU A 121 -6.70 5.00 -0.93
CA GLU A 121 -7.01 4.74 -2.35
C GLU A 121 -6.96 3.23 -2.69
N PRO A 122 -7.55 2.33 -1.89
CA PRO A 122 -7.42 0.90 -2.13
C PRO A 122 -8.03 0.52 -3.48
N THR A 123 -7.40 -0.46 -4.12
CA THR A 123 -7.90 -0.97 -5.41
C THR A 123 -9.18 -1.76 -5.19
N THR A 124 -10.28 -1.30 -5.79
CA THR A 124 -11.57 -1.98 -5.78
C THR A 124 -11.68 -2.98 -6.93
N LYS A 125 -12.64 -3.92 -6.83
CA LYS A 125 -12.99 -4.80 -7.95
C LYS A 125 -13.33 -4.00 -9.20
N ASN A 126 -14.10 -2.91 -9.04
CA ASN A 126 -14.49 -2.06 -10.16
C ASN A 126 -13.28 -1.50 -10.91
N ILE A 127 -12.29 -0.96 -10.20
CA ILE A 127 -11.07 -0.43 -10.84
C ILE A 127 -10.19 -1.54 -11.41
N MET A 128 -10.04 -2.67 -10.71
CA MET A 128 -9.19 -3.76 -11.17
C MET A 128 -9.66 -4.35 -12.50
N PHE A 129 -10.96 -4.43 -12.73
CA PHE A 129 -11.57 -5.02 -13.91
C PHE A 129 -12.34 -3.98 -14.77
N ALA A 130 -12.04 -2.69 -14.58
CA ALA A 130 -12.71 -1.62 -15.31
C ALA A 130 -12.42 -1.70 -16.81
N ASP A 131 -13.46 -1.50 -17.60
CA ASP A 131 -13.34 -1.18 -19.01
C ASP A 131 -13.09 0.34 -19.14
N PHE A 132 -11.83 0.73 -19.09
CA PHE A 132 -11.43 2.14 -19.19
C PHE A 132 -11.83 2.80 -20.52
N SER A 133 -12.23 2.01 -21.55
CA SER A 133 -12.77 2.58 -22.79
C SER A 133 -14.13 3.28 -22.58
N LYS A 134 -14.83 2.98 -21.48
CA LYS A 134 -16.14 3.56 -21.13
C LYS A 134 -16.07 4.72 -20.14
N ASN A 135 -14.88 5.00 -19.66
CA ASN A 135 -14.54 6.07 -18.70
C ASN A 135 -15.60 6.38 -17.65
N PRO A 136 -15.60 5.67 -16.53
CA PRO A 136 -16.56 5.91 -15.48
C PRO A 136 -16.30 7.19 -14.66
N TYR A 137 -15.10 7.80 -14.78
CA TYR A 137 -14.66 8.92 -13.95
C TYR A 137 -13.99 10.02 -14.79
N PRO A 138 -14.71 11.10 -15.18
CA PRO A 138 -14.14 12.24 -15.91
C PRO A 138 -12.94 12.89 -15.22
N GLU A 139 -12.96 12.97 -13.90
CA GLU A 139 -11.86 13.52 -13.09
C GLU A 139 -10.59 12.66 -13.17
N MET A 140 -10.75 11.35 -13.33
CA MET A 140 -9.62 10.44 -13.56
C MET A 140 -9.00 10.66 -14.94
N GLU A 141 -9.81 10.95 -15.98
CA GLU A 141 -9.29 11.33 -17.31
C GLU A 141 -8.44 12.58 -17.27
N GLU A 142 -8.92 13.60 -16.57
CA GLU A 142 -8.17 14.84 -16.43
C GLU A 142 -6.83 14.61 -15.75
N GLN A 143 -6.81 13.82 -14.68
CA GLN A 143 -5.57 13.44 -13.99
C GLN A 143 -4.64 12.64 -14.91
N MET A 144 -5.16 11.68 -15.66
CA MET A 144 -4.38 10.90 -16.64
C MET A 144 -3.80 11.77 -17.73
N ARG A 145 -4.59 12.72 -18.25
CA ARG A 145 -4.14 13.70 -19.25
C ARG A 145 -2.99 14.56 -18.70
N MET A 146 -3.12 15.06 -17.47
CA MET A 146 -2.03 15.83 -16.84
C MET A 146 -0.76 14.99 -16.69
N ILE A 147 -0.88 13.71 -16.33
CA ILE A 147 0.25 12.79 -16.26
C ILE A 147 0.89 12.57 -17.63
N GLU A 148 0.09 12.40 -18.68
CA GLU A 148 0.57 12.24 -20.05
C GLU A 148 1.26 13.51 -20.58
N GLU A 149 0.68 14.69 -20.34
CA GLU A 149 1.22 15.98 -20.79
C GLU A 149 2.57 16.33 -20.16
N CYS A 150 2.76 16.09 -18.88
CA CYS A 150 4.04 16.37 -18.20
C CYS A 150 5.01 15.18 -18.21
N GLY A 151 4.54 13.99 -18.56
CA GLY A 151 5.23 12.71 -18.45
C GLY A 151 5.12 12.09 -17.05
N PRO A 152 4.87 10.77 -16.97
CA PRO A 152 4.66 10.07 -15.68
C PRO A 152 5.78 10.28 -14.67
N GLU A 153 7.04 10.27 -15.13
CA GLU A 153 8.22 10.49 -14.29
C GLU A 153 8.22 11.90 -13.70
N ASN A 154 7.99 12.92 -14.52
CA ASN A 154 7.97 14.31 -14.08
C ASN A 154 6.81 14.59 -13.11
N TYR A 155 5.64 14.02 -13.39
CA TYR A 155 4.48 14.10 -12.50
C TYR A 155 4.83 13.52 -11.12
N PHE A 156 5.35 12.30 -11.08
CA PHE A 156 5.73 11.65 -9.83
C PHE A 156 6.83 12.41 -9.10
N LYS A 157 7.82 12.92 -9.84
CA LYS A 157 8.90 13.75 -9.29
C LYS A 157 8.39 15.03 -8.64
N GLY A 158 7.40 15.68 -9.25
CA GLY A 158 6.72 16.83 -8.66
C GLY A 158 6.07 16.50 -7.32
N LEU A 159 5.40 15.34 -7.22
CA LEU A 159 4.78 14.87 -5.98
C LEU A 159 5.82 14.56 -4.89
N THR A 160 6.91 13.86 -5.23
CA THR A 160 7.95 13.53 -4.25
C THR A 160 8.68 14.77 -3.74
N GLN A 161 9.01 15.71 -4.61
CA GLN A 161 9.63 16.98 -4.25
C GLN A 161 8.75 17.88 -3.38
N ALA A 162 7.43 17.82 -3.59
CA ALA A 162 6.46 18.55 -2.76
C ALA A 162 6.26 17.90 -1.38
N THR A 163 6.61 16.63 -1.22
CA THR A 163 6.32 15.84 -0.02
C THR A 163 7.53 15.67 0.89
N PHE A 164 8.69 15.41 0.30
CA PHE A 164 9.88 14.96 1.03
C PHE A 164 10.96 16.04 1.07
N GLU A 165 11.74 16.02 2.16
CA GLU A 165 12.97 16.80 2.22
C GLU A 165 13.94 16.38 1.10
N PRO A 166 14.78 17.28 0.57
CA PRO A 166 15.62 17.02 -0.60
C PRO A 166 16.51 15.78 -0.50
N GLU A 167 16.96 15.42 0.69
CA GLU A 167 17.80 14.22 0.89
C GLU A 167 16.96 12.94 0.77
N THR A 168 15.76 12.94 1.33
CA THR A 168 14.83 11.82 1.25
C THR A 168 14.32 11.63 -0.17
N ASP A 169 13.97 12.72 -0.86
CA ASP A 169 13.58 12.67 -2.28
C ASP A 169 14.68 12.03 -3.14
N ARG A 170 15.92 12.51 -3.02
CA ARG A 170 17.06 11.92 -3.73
C ARG A 170 17.26 10.43 -3.40
N LEU A 171 17.08 10.05 -2.14
CA LEU A 171 17.20 8.65 -1.73
C LEU A 171 16.13 7.77 -2.37
N ILE A 172 14.87 8.23 -2.40
CA ILE A 172 13.76 7.51 -3.04
C ILE A 172 14.08 7.26 -4.51
N TRP A 173 14.44 8.32 -5.24
CA TRP A 173 14.77 8.21 -6.66
C TRP A 173 15.93 7.28 -6.92
N LYS A 174 17.02 7.40 -6.15
CA LYS A 174 18.17 6.50 -6.24
C LYS A 174 17.77 5.03 -6.05
N LEU A 175 16.98 4.74 -5.03
CA LEU A 175 16.56 3.35 -4.73
C LEU A 175 15.65 2.78 -5.83
N MET A 176 14.75 3.60 -6.38
CA MET A 176 13.87 3.20 -7.47
C MET A 176 14.67 2.95 -8.76
N GLU A 177 15.64 3.82 -9.09
CA GLU A 177 16.50 3.67 -10.25
C GLU A 177 17.38 2.42 -10.14
N GLU A 178 18.05 2.22 -8.99
CA GLU A 178 18.87 1.04 -8.72
C GLU A 178 18.05 -0.25 -8.86
N LYS A 179 16.82 -0.26 -8.31
CA LYS A 179 15.90 -1.40 -8.41
C LYS A 179 15.44 -1.63 -9.84
N GLY A 180 15.10 -0.59 -10.57
CA GLY A 180 14.70 -0.66 -11.99
C GLY A 180 15.80 -1.24 -12.86
N LEU A 181 17.05 -0.77 -12.71
CA LEU A 181 18.20 -1.29 -13.43
C LEU A 181 18.51 -2.76 -13.07
N GLU A 182 18.36 -3.12 -11.81
CA GLU A 182 18.55 -4.50 -11.36
C GLU A 182 17.50 -5.43 -11.96
N LEU A 183 16.22 -5.00 -11.98
CA LEU A 183 15.13 -5.74 -12.59
C LEU A 183 15.34 -5.93 -14.09
N GLU A 184 15.66 -4.86 -14.81
CA GLU A 184 15.90 -4.95 -16.25
C GLU A 184 17.04 -5.93 -16.59
N LYS A 185 18.07 -5.98 -15.75
CA LYS A 185 19.20 -6.90 -15.93
C LYS A 185 18.85 -8.35 -15.62
N GLN A 186 18.09 -8.61 -14.54
CA GLN A 186 17.84 -9.97 -14.04
C GLN A 186 16.53 -10.56 -14.52
N VAL A 187 15.52 -9.74 -14.76
CA VAL A 187 14.15 -10.14 -15.16
C VAL A 187 13.65 -9.16 -16.23
N PRO A 188 14.24 -9.15 -17.45
CA PRO A 188 13.84 -8.23 -18.50
C PRO A 188 12.34 -8.25 -18.78
N GLY A 189 11.73 -7.09 -18.93
CA GLY A 189 10.29 -6.96 -19.14
C GLY A 189 9.43 -7.24 -17.90
N PHE A 190 10.02 -7.22 -16.71
CA PHE A 190 9.28 -7.38 -15.46
C PHE A 190 8.18 -6.32 -15.33
N GLN A 191 6.99 -6.79 -15.00
CA GLN A 191 5.87 -5.94 -14.59
C GLN A 191 5.41 -6.36 -13.20
N ILE A 192 5.19 -5.35 -12.33
CA ILE A 192 4.62 -5.62 -11.02
C ILE A 192 3.18 -6.06 -11.22
N SER A 193 2.94 -7.34 -10.99
CA SER A 193 1.61 -7.91 -11.12
C SER A 193 1.31 -8.81 -9.93
N VAL A 194 0.07 -8.77 -9.48
CA VAL A 194 -0.50 -9.76 -8.57
C VAL A 194 -1.61 -10.46 -9.32
N ASN A 195 -1.53 -11.77 -9.44
CA ASN A 195 -2.56 -12.57 -10.09
C ASN A 195 -3.79 -12.64 -9.17
N ILE A 196 -4.76 -11.78 -9.45
CA ILE A 196 -6.04 -11.68 -8.76
C ILE A 196 -7.14 -11.85 -9.79
N THR A 197 -8.09 -12.75 -9.52
CA THR A 197 -9.26 -12.96 -10.37
C THR A 197 -10.48 -12.22 -9.83
N ALA A 198 -11.53 -12.13 -10.64
CA ALA A 198 -12.81 -11.57 -10.17
C ALA A 198 -13.42 -12.42 -9.05
N GLU A 199 -13.25 -13.75 -9.11
CA GLU A 199 -13.69 -14.68 -8.08
C GLU A 199 -12.92 -14.49 -6.77
N ASP A 200 -11.63 -14.12 -6.84
CA ASP A 200 -10.87 -13.77 -5.62
C ASP A 200 -11.56 -12.61 -4.89
N PHE A 201 -11.93 -11.55 -5.61
CA PHE A 201 -12.66 -10.42 -5.02
C PHE A 201 -14.02 -10.82 -4.45
N ASP A 202 -14.78 -11.69 -5.15
CA ASP A 202 -16.11 -12.14 -4.70
C ASP A 202 -16.03 -12.96 -3.40
N SER A 203 -14.87 -13.56 -3.14
CA SER A 203 -14.61 -14.31 -1.91
C SER A 203 -14.16 -13.43 -0.74
N LEU A 204 -13.82 -12.14 -0.99
CA LEU A 204 -13.33 -11.23 0.02
C LEU A 204 -14.49 -10.49 0.69
N SER A 205 -14.44 -10.40 2.01
CA SER A 205 -15.38 -9.60 2.80
C SER A 205 -14.71 -9.03 4.02
N LEU A 206 -15.13 -7.84 4.40
CA LEU A 206 -14.79 -7.25 5.69
C LEU A 206 -15.62 -7.90 6.79
N ALA A 207 -15.00 -8.20 7.93
CA ALA A 207 -15.75 -8.53 9.13
C ALA A 207 -16.51 -7.29 9.62
N ASP A 208 -17.79 -7.44 9.97
CA ASP A 208 -18.67 -6.32 10.34
C ASP A 208 -18.22 -5.54 11.58
N ASN A 209 -17.38 -6.13 12.42
CA ASN A 209 -16.94 -5.55 13.68
C ASN A 209 -15.60 -4.81 13.59
N ILE A 210 -14.97 -4.76 12.43
CA ILE A 210 -13.67 -4.06 12.26
C ILE A 210 -13.92 -2.62 11.83
N PRO A 211 -13.39 -1.61 12.56
CA PRO A 211 -13.37 -0.23 12.08
C PRO A 211 -12.57 -0.11 10.78
N VAL A 212 -13.15 0.52 9.78
CA VAL A 212 -12.53 0.75 8.47
C VAL A 212 -12.54 2.23 8.15
N PHE A 213 -11.40 2.74 7.74
CA PHE A 213 -11.23 4.14 7.34
C PHE A 213 -10.64 4.17 5.94
N VAL A 214 -11.44 4.61 4.96
CA VAL A 214 -10.99 4.71 3.57
C VAL A 214 -10.69 6.16 3.26
N PHE A 215 -9.43 6.47 3.02
CA PHE A 215 -9.00 7.76 2.49
C PHE A 215 -9.08 7.72 0.96
N CYS A 216 -9.87 8.58 0.38
CA CYS A 216 -10.09 8.59 -1.07
C CYS A 216 -10.31 9.99 -1.63
N GLN A 217 -10.04 10.15 -2.92
CA GLN A 217 -10.40 11.35 -3.66
C GLN A 217 -11.92 11.48 -3.76
N ALA A 218 -12.44 12.70 -3.76
CA ALA A 218 -13.87 12.97 -3.66
C ALA A 218 -14.70 12.31 -4.78
N TYR A 219 -14.20 12.27 -6.01
CA TYR A 219 -14.91 11.66 -7.13
C TYR A 219 -15.08 10.14 -7.02
N ARG A 220 -14.26 9.49 -6.17
CA ARG A 220 -14.33 8.03 -5.91
C ARG A 220 -15.25 7.65 -4.74
N GLU A 221 -15.88 8.63 -4.07
CA GLU A 221 -16.70 8.36 -2.89
C GLU A 221 -17.77 7.30 -3.15
N LYS A 222 -18.51 7.41 -4.25
CA LYS A 222 -19.56 6.44 -4.62
C LYS A 222 -19.00 5.05 -4.85
N GLU A 223 -17.86 4.95 -5.54
CA GLU A 223 -17.18 3.68 -5.78
C GLU A 223 -16.89 2.96 -4.46
N TYR A 224 -16.30 3.67 -3.48
CA TYR A 224 -15.95 3.05 -2.20
C TYR A 224 -17.18 2.71 -1.35
N ARG A 225 -18.26 3.49 -1.42
CA ARG A 225 -19.53 3.15 -0.74
C ARG A 225 -20.12 1.84 -1.23
N ASP A 226 -19.94 1.54 -2.51
CA ASP A 226 -20.48 0.35 -3.18
C ASP A 226 -19.45 -0.79 -3.25
N SER A 227 -18.28 -0.66 -2.59
CA SER A 227 -17.17 -1.59 -2.70
C SER A 227 -17.07 -2.58 -1.53
N GLU A 228 -16.21 -3.57 -1.68
CA GLU A 228 -15.81 -4.56 -0.69
C GLU A 228 -15.13 -3.97 0.56
N TYR A 229 -14.76 -2.68 0.53
CA TYR A 229 -14.22 -1.96 1.69
C TYR A 229 -15.30 -1.30 2.55
N CYS A 230 -16.58 -1.46 2.22
CA CYS A 230 -17.69 -0.86 2.95
C CYS A 230 -18.39 -1.87 3.84
N ASN A 231 -18.41 -1.62 5.15
CA ASN A 231 -19.22 -2.30 6.14
C ASN A 231 -19.94 -1.27 7.02
N SER A 232 -20.70 -1.71 8.03
CA SER A 232 -21.44 -0.81 8.95
C SER A 232 -20.55 0.14 9.75
N ASN A 233 -19.23 -0.15 9.88
CA ASN A 233 -18.26 0.62 10.63
C ASN A 233 -17.27 1.39 9.72
N THR A 234 -17.55 1.46 8.41
CA THR A 234 -16.69 2.16 7.47
C THR A 234 -16.92 3.67 7.49
N LYS A 235 -15.84 4.42 7.58
CA LYS A 235 -15.82 5.87 7.40
C LYS A 235 -14.99 6.23 6.17
N LEU A 236 -15.63 6.91 5.20
CA LEU A 236 -14.92 7.51 4.07
C LEU A 236 -14.40 8.87 4.47
N ILE A 237 -13.12 9.13 4.18
CA ILE A 237 -12.43 10.39 4.47
C ILE A 237 -11.96 10.96 3.15
N LEU A 238 -12.67 11.98 2.68
CA LEU A 238 -12.41 12.58 1.39
C LEU A 238 -11.26 13.58 1.50
N GLY A 239 -10.34 13.54 0.55
CA GLY A 239 -9.21 14.47 0.50
C GLY A 239 -8.28 14.25 -0.66
N GLY A 240 -7.35 15.19 -0.81
CA GLY A 240 -6.32 15.16 -1.83
C GLY A 240 -6.83 15.22 -3.27
N ASN A 241 -5.89 15.27 -4.20
CA ASN A 241 -6.14 15.34 -5.63
C ASN A 241 -5.19 14.44 -6.44
N HIS A 242 -4.57 13.47 -5.79
CA HIS A 242 -3.68 12.49 -6.41
C HIS A 242 -3.73 11.15 -5.66
N HIS A 243 -3.24 10.10 -6.26
CA HIS A 243 -3.32 8.73 -5.73
C HIS A 243 -2.53 8.49 -4.43
N TYR A 244 -1.53 9.33 -4.11
CA TYR A 244 -0.65 9.17 -2.92
C TYR A 244 -1.16 9.97 -1.72
N LEU A 245 -2.38 9.70 -1.23
CA LEU A 245 -2.97 10.42 -0.10
C LEU A 245 -2.21 10.22 1.21
N GLN A 246 -1.41 9.16 1.36
CA GLN A 246 -0.49 8.99 2.48
C GLN A 246 0.55 10.11 2.56
N TRP A 247 0.77 10.85 1.49
CA TRP A 247 1.66 12.01 1.45
C TRP A 247 0.91 13.29 1.80
N SER A 248 -0.15 13.63 1.07
CA SER A 248 -0.90 14.87 1.27
C SER A 248 -1.76 14.87 2.54
N GLU A 249 -2.29 13.71 2.95
CA GLU A 249 -3.18 13.58 4.10
C GLU A 249 -2.50 12.94 5.32
N SER A 250 -1.15 12.85 5.31
CA SER A 250 -0.37 12.19 6.36
C SER A 250 -0.68 12.67 7.77
N GLY A 251 -1.00 13.95 7.93
CA GLY A 251 -1.38 14.53 9.22
C GLY A 251 -2.71 13.99 9.76
N LYS A 252 -3.73 13.89 8.90
CA LYS A 252 -5.05 13.34 9.26
C LYS A 252 -4.96 11.84 9.55
N ILE A 253 -4.18 11.10 8.73
CA ILE A 253 -3.96 9.67 8.92
C ILE A 253 -3.25 9.41 10.25
N ALA A 254 -2.18 10.15 10.55
CA ALA A 254 -1.46 10.01 11.81
C ALA A 254 -2.31 10.41 13.03
N ALA A 255 -3.19 11.41 12.91
CA ALA A 255 -4.13 11.79 13.95
C ALA A 255 -5.12 10.66 14.24
N LEU A 256 -5.71 10.06 13.20
CA LEU A 256 -6.59 8.92 13.32
C LEU A 256 -5.89 7.72 14.01
N ILE A 257 -4.66 7.39 13.61
CA ILE A 257 -3.90 6.26 14.21
C ILE A 257 -3.66 6.47 15.70
N ARG A 258 -3.52 7.71 16.15
CA ARG A 258 -3.36 8.02 17.59
C ARG A 258 -4.62 7.78 18.41
N GLU A 259 -5.80 7.94 17.79
CA GLU A 259 -7.10 7.77 18.43
C GLU A 259 -7.52 6.29 18.52
N LEU A 260 -7.02 5.46 17.62
CA LEU A 260 -7.25 4.02 17.58
C LEU A 260 -6.39 3.27 18.62
#